data_1d8ea3aaa6ce986509d4e9b62cb32964
#
_entry.id   1d8ea3aaa6ce986509d4e9b62cb32964
#
_cell.length_a   1.000
_cell.length_b   1.000
_cell.length_c   1.000
_cell.angle_alpha   90.00
_cell.angle_beta   90.00
_cell.angle_gamma   90.00
#
_symmetry.space_group_name_H-M   'P 1'
#
loop_
_entity.id
_entity.type
_entity.pdbx_description
1 polymer ?
#
loop_
_entity_poly.entity_id
_entity_poly.type
_entity_poly.pdbx_seq_one_letter_code
_entity_poly.pdbx_strand_id
1 'polypeptide(L)'
;MPEWFAPMLGRLDDACSSVDRDPRTLGRSIGVFVEPTDEHTAEATGFGVPITGSPGEIAETIARFEEIGATRVELVLWPGTEQSVEAIAPAMRLLTR
;
A
#
# COMPACT_ATOMS: atom_id res chain seq x y z
N MET A 1 -3.90 -7.82 -4.94
CA MET A 1 -3.30 -7.20 -3.73
C MET A 1 -4.30 -6.38 -2.92
N PRO A 2 -4.91 -5.31 -3.46
CA PRO A 2 -5.83 -4.52 -2.64
C PRO A 2 -7.09 -5.27 -2.19
N GLU A 3 -7.47 -6.31 -2.88
CA GLU A 3 -8.69 -7.05 -2.65
C GLU A 3 -8.76 -7.69 -1.25
N TRP A 4 -7.63 -8.09 -0.70
CA TRP A 4 -7.60 -8.67 0.64
C TRP A 4 -7.82 -7.62 1.73
N PHE A 5 -7.55 -6.37 1.41
CA PHE A 5 -7.66 -5.27 2.35
C PHE A 5 -9.12 -4.83 2.57
N ALA A 6 -9.97 -4.90 1.55
CA ALA A 6 -11.35 -4.46 1.64
C ALA A 6 -12.15 -5.18 2.76
N PRO A 7 -12.06 -6.50 2.93
CA PRO A 7 -12.76 -7.17 4.04
C PRO A 7 -12.28 -6.71 5.41
N MET A 8 -11.00 -6.35 5.54
CA MET A 8 -10.46 -5.85 6.80
C MET A 8 -11.08 -4.50 7.17
N LEU A 9 -11.33 -3.65 6.19
CA LEU A 9 -12.01 -2.36 6.42
C LEU A 9 -13.43 -2.57 6.91
N GLY A 10 -14.14 -3.56 6.38
CA GLY A 10 -15.47 -3.93 6.86
C GLY A 10 -15.46 -4.34 8.32
N ARG A 11 -14.48 -5.13 8.73
CA ARG A 11 -14.31 -5.52 10.15
C ARG A 11 -14.00 -4.31 11.02
N LEU A 12 -13.22 -3.37 10.52
CA LEU A 12 -12.91 -2.14 11.24
C LEU A 12 -14.17 -1.28 11.42
N ASP A 13 -14.99 -1.17 10.38
CA ASP A 13 -16.26 -0.45 10.44
C ASP A 13 -17.18 -1.06 11.48
N ASP A 14 -17.30 -2.39 11.51
CA ASP A 14 -18.11 -3.12 12.49
C ASP A 14 -17.59 -2.89 13.91
N ALA A 15 -16.29 -2.91 14.11
CA ALA A 15 -15.67 -2.66 15.40
C ALA A 15 -15.95 -1.23 15.89
N CYS A 16 -15.88 -0.25 15.00
CA CYS A 16 -16.22 1.14 15.33
C CYS A 16 -17.70 1.25 15.73
N SER A 17 -18.60 0.62 14.98
CA SER A 17 -20.03 0.63 15.28
C SER A 17 -20.33 0.00 16.63
N SER A 18 -19.59 -1.04 17.02
CA SER A 18 -19.79 -1.72 18.30
C SER A 18 -19.46 -0.85 19.53
N VAL A 19 -18.71 0.24 19.33
CA VAL A 19 -18.33 1.19 20.39
C VAL A 19 -18.85 2.60 20.12
N ASP A 20 -19.85 2.72 19.25
CA ASP A 20 -20.48 3.99 18.86
C ASP A 20 -19.51 5.03 18.31
N ARG A 21 -18.48 4.58 17.59
CA ARG A 21 -17.54 5.47 16.92
C ARG A 21 -17.86 5.52 15.41
N ASP A 22 -17.90 6.73 14.86
CA ASP A 22 -18.02 6.91 13.40
C ASP A 22 -16.72 6.44 12.74
N PRO A 23 -16.77 5.39 11.89
CA PRO A 23 -15.56 4.89 11.24
C PRO A 23 -14.87 5.92 10.35
N ARG A 24 -15.57 6.93 9.88
CA ARG A 24 -14.98 8.00 9.06
C ARG A 24 -14.03 8.89 9.84
N THR A 25 -14.09 8.86 11.17
CA THR A 25 -13.18 9.63 12.03
C THR A 25 -11.87 8.92 12.32
N LEU A 26 -11.75 7.66 11.88
CA LEU A 26 -10.58 6.84 12.10
C LEU A 26 -9.73 6.77 10.84
N GLY A 27 -8.48 7.21 10.91
CA GLY A 27 -7.54 7.05 9.81
C GLY A 27 -7.26 5.57 9.55
N ARG A 28 -7.06 5.22 8.29
CA ARG A 28 -6.85 3.84 7.84
C ARG A 28 -5.53 3.74 7.11
N SER A 29 -4.51 3.26 7.82
CA SER A 29 -3.16 3.11 7.27
C SER A 29 -2.90 1.66 6.92
N ILE A 30 -2.21 1.44 5.81
CA ILE A 30 -1.73 0.13 5.43
C ILE A 30 -0.26 0.22 5.04
N GLY A 31 0.54 -0.74 5.49
CA GLY A 31 1.93 -0.90 5.06
C GLY A 31 2.02 -1.94 3.97
N VAL A 32 2.68 -1.64 2.87
CA VAL A 32 2.88 -2.57 1.77
C VAL A 32 4.35 -2.61 1.37
N PHE A 33 4.81 -3.80 0.96
CA PHE A 33 6.15 -3.95 0.42
C PHE A 33 6.14 -3.64 -1.07
N VAL A 34 7.15 -2.90 -1.51
CA VAL A 34 7.32 -2.53 -2.91
C VAL A 34 8.75 -2.87 -3.33
N GLU A 35 8.88 -3.58 -4.43
CA GLU A 35 10.15 -3.83 -5.10
C GLU A 35 10.22 -3.00 -6.37
N PRO A 36 10.77 -1.77 -6.31
CA PRO A 36 10.75 -0.88 -7.46
C PRO A 36 11.88 -1.13 -8.46
N THR A 37 12.82 -2.01 -8.13
CA THR A 37 13.95 -2.37 -8.99
C THR A 37 13.75 -3.75 -9.59
N ASP A 38 14.70 -4.19 -10.44
CA ASP A 38 14.67 -5.52 -11.04
C ASP A 38 15.15 -6.62 -10.08
N GLU A 39 15.57 -6.25 -8.89
CA GLU A 39 15.98 -7.22 -7.87
C GLU A 39 14.75 -7.79 -7.17
N HIS A 40 14.39 -9.00 -7.54
CA HIS A 40 13.21 -9.66 -6.97
C HIS A 40 13.61 -10.63 -5.87
N THR A 41 13.63 -10.13 -4.63
CA THR A 41 13.93 -10.92 -3.45
C THR A 41 12.72 -11.04 -2.52
N ALA A 42 11.53 -10.99 -3.10
CA ALA A 42 10.26 -11.01 -2.38
C ALA A 42 10.14 -12.15 -1.37
N GLU A 43 10.73 -13.29 -1.67
CA GLU A 43 10.72 -14.47 -0.82
C GLU A 43 11.28 -14.21 0.58
N ALA A 44 12.18 -13.24 0.68
CA ALA A 44 12.81 -12.90 1.95
C ALA A 44 11.93 -12.04 2.85
N THR A 45 10.86 -11.45 2.33
CA THR A 45 10.05 -10.53 3.10
C THR A 45 9.11 -11.22 4.08
N GLY A 46 8.57 -12.37 3.73
CA GLY A 46 7.60 -13.10 4.56
C GLY A 46 6.27 -12.40 4.76
N PHE A 47 6.01 -11.27 4.07
CA PHE A 47 4.82 -10.45 4.27
C PHE A 47 3.86 -10.46 3.07
N GLY A 48 3.91 -11.51 2.28
CA GLY A 48 3.06 -11.64 1.11
C GLY A 48 3.74 -11.14 -0.17
N VAL A 49 2.97 -10.94 -1.22
CA VAL A 49 3.49 -10.56 -2.52
C VAL A 49 3.75 -9.06 -2.57
N PRO A 50 4.98 -8.62 -2.84
CA PRO A 50 5.27 -7.20 -2.95
C PRO A 50 4.69 -6.60 -4.24
N ILE A 51 4.54 -5.29 -4.23
CA ILE A 51 4.13 -4.54 -5.41
C ILE A 51 5.36 -4.38 -6.30
N THR A 52 5.26 -4.80 -7.55
CA THR A 52 6.33 -4.73 -8.54
C THR A 52 5.81 -4.15 -9.84
N GLY A 53 6.69 -3.97 -10.80
CA GLY A 53 6.35 -3.54 -12.15
C GLY A 53 6.91 -2.17 -12.51
N SER A 54 6.35 -1.58 -13.55
CA SER A 54 6.73 -0.23 -13.98
C SER A 54 6.25 0.82 -12.99
N PRO A 55 6.81 2.04 -13.01
CA PRO A 55 6.31 3.13 -12.16
C PRO A 55 4.80 3.35 -12.31
N GLY A 56 4.25 3.24 -13.52
CA GLY A 56 2.82 3.36 -13.76
C GLY A 56 2.01 2.25 -13.09
N GLU A 57 2.48 1.02 -13.18
CA GLU A 57 1.83 -0.12 -12.54
C GLU A 57 1.86 -0.01 -11.01
N ILE A 58 3.00 0.40 -10.46
CA ILE A 58 3.14 0.61 -9.01
C ILE A 58 2.18 1.71 -8.55
N ALA A 59 2.14 2.85 -9.24
CA ALA A 59 1.26 3.95 -8.90
C ALA A 59 -0.21 3.55 -8.97
N GLU A 60 -0.60 2.80 -9.99
CA GLU A 60 -1.96 2.31 -10.15
C GLU A 60 -2.37 1.40 -8.99
N THR A 61 -1.49 0.49 -8.59
CA THR A 61 -1.76 -0.40 -7.47
C THR A 61 -1.93 0.37 -6.16
N ILE A 62 -1.07 1.36 -5.92
CA ILE A 62 -1.15 2.19 -4.71
C ILE A 62 -2.46 2.99 -4.71
N ALA A 63 -2.84 3.57 -5.84
CA ALA A 63 -4.08 4.33 -5.95
C ALA A 63 -5.32 3.47 -5.64
N ARG A 64 -5.28 2.20 -5.96
CA ARG A 64 -6.38 1.28 -5.67
C ARG A 64 -6.62 1.10 -4.17
N PHE A 65 -5.59 1.19 -3.33
CA PHE A 65 -5.77 1.16 -1.89
C PHE A 65 -6.56 2.37 -1.40
N GLU A 66 -6.31 3.54 -1.98
CA GLU A 66 -7.08 4.75 -1.66
C GLU A 66 -8.55 4.60 -2.06
N GLU A 67 -8.81 4.07 -3.25
CA GLU A 67 -10.17 3.83 -3.73
C GLU A 67 -10.96 2.90 -2.82
N ILE A 68 -10.29 1.93 -2.21
CA ILE A 68 -10.91 0.98 -1.30
C ILE A 68 -11.19 1.61 0.07
N GLY A 69 -10.49 2.66 0.42
CA GLY A 69 -10.73 3.39 1.67
C GLY A 69 -9.52 3.63 2.55
N ALA A 70 -8.31 3.29 2.10
CA ALA A 70 -7.09 3.64 2.84
C ALA A 70 -6.88 5.15 2.81
N THR A 71 -6.60 5.73 3.97
CA THR A 71 -6.28 7.16 4.07
C THR A 71 -4.79 7.42 4.03
N ARG A 72 -3.99 6.37 4.24
CA ARG A 72 -2.54 6.44 4.20
C ARG A 72 -1.98 5.09 3.76
N VAL A 73 -1.03 5.12 2.84
CA VAL A 73 -0.30 3.91 2.42
C VAL A 73 1.18 4.14 2.73
N GLU A 74 1.74 3.28 3.56
CA GLU A 74 3.16 3.31 3.89
C GLU A 74 3.89 2.30 3.01
N LEU A 75 4.91 2.76 2.32
CA LEU A 75 5.68 1.92 1.42
C LEU A 75 6.96 1.46 2.10
N VAL A 76 7.11 0.15 2.21
CA VAL A 76 8.36 -0.46 2.66
C VAL A 76 9.11 -0.90 1.41
N LEU A 77 10.18 -0.19 1.09
CA LEU A 77 10.95 -0.46 -0.11
C LEU A 77 11.92 -1.63 0.10
N TRP A 78 11.95 -2.54 -0.84
CA TRP A 78 12.82 -3.68 -0.82
C TRP A 78 13.56 -3.82 -2.15
N PRO A 79 14.87 -3.96 -2.16
CA PRO A 79 15.75 -3.84 -0.98
C PRO A 79 15.75 -2.42 -0.40
N GLY A 80 16.13 -2.26 0.86
CA GLY A 80 16.16 -0.97 1.54
C GLY A 80 17.39 -0.15 1.18
N THR A 81 17.47 0.32 -0.05
CA THR A 81 18.63 1.01 -0.62
C THR A 81 18.27 2.36 -1.22
N GLU A 82 19.28 3.19 -1.46
CA GLU A 82 19.07 4.46 -2.19
C GLU A 82 18.53 4.24 -3.59
N GLN A 83 18.94 3.15 -4.23
CA GLN A 83 18.47 2.79 -5.57
C GLN A 83 16.96 2.55 -5.56
N SER A 84 16.44 1.91 -4.53
CA SER A 84 15.00 1.70 -4.38
C SER A 84 14.26 3.01 -4.19
N VAL A 85 14.81 3.93 -3.40
CA VAL A 85 14.23 5.26 -3.21
C VAL A 85 14.17 6.03 -4.52
N GLU A 86 15.25 6.01 -5.29
CA GLU A 86 15.31 6.67 -6.60
C GLU A 86 14.35 6.02 -7.59
N ALA A 87 14.25 4.70 -7.57
CA ALA A 87 13.39 3.95 -8.48
C ALA A 87 11.89 4.18 -8.23
N ILE A 88 11.50 4.46 -6.98
CA ILE A 88 10.09 4.72 -6.66
C ILE A 88 9.64 6.14 -6.99
N ALA A 89 10.58 7.07 -7.17
CA ALA A 89 10.25 8.49 -7.40
C ALA A 89 9.31 8.73 -8.58
N PRO A 90 9.48 8.07 -9.75
CA PRO A 90 8.54 8.26 -10.86
C PRO A 90 7.11 7.86 -10.51
N ALA A 91 6.91 6.78 -9.74
CA ALA A 91 5.60 6.37 -9.28
C ALA A 91 4.98 7.42 -8.35
N MET A 92 5.78 8.00 -7.47
CA MET A 92 5.31 9.04 -6.55
C MET A 92 4.86 10.29 -7.32
N ARG A 93 5.56 10.67 -8.38
CA ARG A 93 5.15 11.80 -9.22
C ARG A 93 3.81 11.57 -9.89
N LEU A 94 3.52 10.33 -10.29
CA LEU A 94 2.24 9.99 -10.88
C LEU A 94 1.09 10.11 -9.88
N LEU A 95 1.36 9.79 -8.62
CA LEU A 95 0.36 9.84 -7.55
C LEU A 95 0.06 11.27 -7.07
N THR A 96 0.98 12.20 -7.27
CA THR A 96 0.83 13.58 -6.80
C THR A 96 0.32 14.56 -7.86
N ARG A 97 -0.10 14.05 -8.99
CA ARG A 97 -0.68 14.87 -10.05
C ARG A 97 -2.06 15.43 -9.68
#